data_29d62c36b6a8c4d66e42259ce1c3b762
#
_entry.id   29d62c36b6a8c4d66e42259ce1c3b762
#
_cell.length_a   1.000
_cell.length_b   1.000
_cell.length_c   1.000
_cell.angle_alpha   90.00
_cell.angle_beta   90.00
_cell.angle_gamma   90.00
#
_symmetry.space_group_name_H-M   'P 1'
#
loop_
_entity.id
_entity.type
_entity.pdbx_description
1 polymer ?
#
loop_
_entity_poly.entity_id
_entity_poly.type
_entity_poly.pdbx_seq_one_letter_code
_entity_poly.pdbx_strand_id
1 'polypeptide(L)'
;MDLIPAPSSAVRRPDEDYPLDAATTLTAPPALADAERWLRTTLSAATGLPLGPGRPGSGIELVEDRTLAAEAYRITVRPGHALLAAGGPAGALWGAQTLRQLLGPDAYRRSPLRREGWVLPGADIADAPRFGWRGALLDVARHFLPKSDVLRFVDLLAAHKLNVLHLHLTDDQGWRVEIKRYPRLTGRGAWRERSMVGYRAGQRRDDRPHGGYYTQDDLREIVAYAAARGVTVVPEIDLPGHTQAAVSAYPELGNTDVVDTAALGVWTDWGVSHNVLNASEETLRFFEGVLEEVLELFPSEFIHLGGDECPKEQWKDSAAAQARIRELGLANEDELQSHLIRHFDGWLADRGRRLIGWDEILEGGLAPGAAVSSWRGFGGGVAAAKAGHDVVMCPEQHVYFDHRQADGPDEPIPVGFVRTLEDVYRFEPVPEQLDEAAARHVIGTQANLWSEFMDSARDIDYRAFPRLVAFAEVAWSELPAEPAERDFAGFEQRLTTHLRALDALGVEYRPADGPHPWQRRPGVLGRPIEGPPPVR
;
A
#
# COMPACT_ATOMS: atom_id res chain seq x y z
N MET A 1 -18.62 16.30 -14.01
CA MET A 1 -17.34 16.57 -13.33
C MET A 1 -16.54 15.29 -13.28
N ASP A 2 -15.31 15.31 -13.77
CA ASP A 2 -14.51 14.09 -13.94
C ASP A 2 -13.67 13.83 -12.68
N LEU A 3 -14.36 13.56 -11.56
CA LEU A 3 -13.71 13.28 -10.28
C LEU A 3 -13.47 11.78 -10.12
N ILE A 4 -12.28 11.40 -9.67
CA ILE A 4 -11.91 10.03 -9.30
C ILE A 4 -11.10 10.10 -7.99
N PRO A 5 -11.47 9.34 -6.95
CA PRO A 5 -12.70 8.54 -6.83
C PRO A 5 -13.97 9.37 -6.97
N ALA A 6 -15.05 8.73 -7.47
CA ALA A 6 -16.34 9.38 -7.59
C ALA A 6 -16.90 9.72 -6.21
N PRO A 7 -17.29 10.98 -5.94
CA PRO A 7 -17.86 11.34 -4.65
C PRO A 7 -19.31 10.81 -4.51
N SER A 8 -19.76 10.67 -3.25
CA SER A 8 -21.12 10.20 -2.94
C SER A 8 -22.19 11.09 -3.57
N SER A 9 -21.91 12.39 -3.73
CA SER A 9 -22.80 13.34 -4.44
C SER A 9 -21.95 14.47 -5.03
N ALA A 10 -22.25 14.84 -6.30
CA ALA A 10 -21.62 15.98 -6.97
C ALA A 10 -22.62 16.65 -7.93
N VAL A 11 -23.02 17.87 -7.62
CA VAL A 11 -23.95 18.67 -8.42
C VAL A 11 -23.21 19.88 -8.98
N ARG A 12 -23.17 20.01 -10.31
CA ARG A 12 -22.60 21.16 -11.01
C ARG A 12 -23.55 22.36 -10.95
N ARG A 13 -23.01 23.56 -10.71
CA ARG A 13 -23.70 24.87 -10.71
C ARG A 13 -23.11 25.76 -11.81
N PRO A 14 -23.56 25.69 -13.05
CA PRO A 14 -22.84 26.29 -14.18
C PRO A 14 -22.63 27.80 -14.09
N ASP A 15 -23.55 28.53 -13.47
CA ASP A 15 -23.51 29.99 -13.36
C ASP A 15 -22.83 30.49 -12.08
N GLU A 16 -22.24 29.59 -11.31
CA GLU A 16 -21.67 29.89 -10.00
C GLU A 16 -20.14 29.60 -9.93
N ASP A 17 -19.48 29.70 -11.07
CA ASP A 17 -18.03 29.48 -11.15
C ASP A 17 -17.26 30.53 -10.35
N TYR A 18 -16.15 30.09 -9.72
CA TYR A 18 -15.24 30.95 -8.98
C TYR A 18 -13.89 31.08 -9.71
N PRO A 19 -13.65 32.18 -10.47
CA PRO A 19 -12.35 32.49 -11.02
C PRO A 19 -11.33 32.81 -9.91
N LEU A 20 -10.16 32.15 -9.94
CA LEU A 20 -9.07 32.39 -9.01
C LEU A 20 -8.08 33.38 -9.61
N ASP A 21 -7.58 34.32 -8.79
CA ASP A 21 -6.63 35.35 -9.16
C ASP A 21 -5.58 35.60 -8.05
N ALA A 22 -4.76 36.64 -8.23
CA ALA A 22 -3.73 37.01 -7.25
C ALA A 22 -4.32 37.50 -5.91
N ALA A 23 -5.58 37.89 -5.85
CA ALA A 23 -6.27 38.31 -4.64
C ALA A 23 -6.96 37.14 -3.93
N THR A 24 -7.01 35.98 -4.56
CA THR A 24 -7.60 34.78 -3.95
C THR A 24 -6.84 34.39 -2.67
N THR A 25 -7.57 34.21 -1.60
CA THR A 25 -7.04 33.86 -0.28
C THR A 25 -7.37 32.42 0.09
N LEU A 26 -6.60 31.87 1.05
CA LEU A 26 -6.85 30.57 1.65
C LEU A 26 -6.81 30.70 3.18
N THR A 27 -7.83 30.16 3.85
CA THR A 27 -7.96 30.24 5.31
C THR A 27 -8.43 28.92 5.88
N ALA A 28 -7.95 28.58 7.09
CA ALA A 28 -8.37 27.41 7.84
C ALA A 28 -8.23 27.67 9.36
N PRO A 29 -9.00 26.97 10.21
CA PRO A 29 -8.76 26.94 11.64
C PRO A 29 -7.50 26.12 11.97
N PRO A 30 -6.87 26.32 13.16
CA PRO A 30 -5.65 25.59 13.54
C PRO A 30 -5.77 24.06 13.47
N ALA A 31 -6.97 23.51 13.73
CA ALA A 31 -7.22 22.07 13.64
C ALA A 31 -7.02 21.50 12.22
N LEU A 32 -7.14 22.32 11.17
CA LEU A 32 -7.00 21.93 9.77
C LEU A 32 -5.74 22.51 9.11
N ALA A 33 -4.76 22.96 9.90
CA ALA A 33 -3.56 23.67 9.42
C ALA A 33 -2.71 22.81 8.45
N ASP A 34 -2.67 21.49 8.61
CA ASP A 34 -1.91 20.62 7.70
C ASP A 34 -2.56 20.53 6.33
N ALA A 35 -3.88 20.41 6.25
CA ALA A 35 -4.61 20.44 4.98
C ALA A 35 -4.48 21.79 4.29
N GLU A 36 -4.54 22.90 5.03
CA GLU A 36 -4.34 24.27 4.53
C GLU A 36 -2.94 24.45 3.97
N ARG A 37 -1.92 24.03 4.72
CA ARG A 37 -0.52 24.10 4.30
C ARG A 37 -0.27 23.28 3.04
N TRP A 38 -0.78 22.04 3.01
CA TRP A 38 -0.67 21.17 1.85
C TRP A 38 -1.32 21.80 0.62
N LEU A 39 -2.58 22.26 0.75
CA LEU A 39 -3.35 22.85 -0.35
C LEU A 39 -2.68 24.14 -0.86
N ARG A 40 -2.26 25.03 0.04
CA ARG A 40 -1.53 26.26 -0.31
C ARG A 40 -0.26 25.95 -1.08
N THR A 41 0.60 25.09 -0.56
CA THR A 41 1.88 24.74 -1.18
C THR A 41 1.66 24.14 -2.57
N THR A 42 0.71 23.22 -2.68
CA THR A 42 0.43 22.47 -3.92
C THR A 42 -0.18 23.38 -4.99
N LEU A 43 -1.21 24.14 -4.63
CA LEU A 43 -1.88 25.02 -5.59
C LEU A 43 -1.01 26.22 -5.97
N SER A 44 -0.29 26.84 -5.03
CA SER A 44 0.61 27.95 -5.35
C SER A 44 1.72 27.51 -6.31
N ALA A 45 2.27 26.30 -6.14
CA ALA A 45 3.26 25.76 -7.06
C ALA A 45 2.69 25.58 -8.48
N ALA A 46 1.49 25.02 -8.60
CA ALA A 46 0.88 24.72 -9.90
C ALA A 46 0.30 25.95 -10.61
N THR A 47 -0.30 26.88 -9.85
CA THR A 47 -1.03 28.04 -10.41
C THR A 47 -0.19 29.30 -10.49
N GLY A 48 0.85 29.43 -9.65
CA GLY A 48 1.59 30.67 -9.45
C GLY A 48 0.83 31.74 -8.65
N LEU A 49 -0.35 31.39 -8.08
CA LEU A 49 -1.13 32.29 -7.22
C LEU A 49 -0.58 32.25 -5.78
N PRO A 50 -0.50 33.39 -5.08
CA PRO A 50 0.09 33.44 -3.75
C PRO A 50 -0.78 32.78 -2.66
N LEU A 51 -2.11 32.69 -2.87
CA LEU A 51 -3.10 32.17 -1.92
C LEU A 51 -2.84 32.68 -0.48
N GLY A 52 -2.69 33.99 -0.34
CA GLY A 52 -2.39 34.62 0.95
C GLY A 52 -3.42 34.30 2.03
N PRO A 53 -3.16 34.69 3.31
CA PRO A 53 -4.13 34.50 4.39
C PRO A 53 -5.41 35.30 4.11
N GLY A 54 -6.57 34.67 4.39
CA GLY A 54 -7.88 35.23 4.12
C GLY A 54 -8.69 35.52 5.36
N ARG A 55 -9.95 35.88 5.13
CA ARG A 55 -10.98 36.04 6.16
C ARG A 55 -12.10 35.01 5.93
N PRO A 56 -12.79 34.55 6.97
CA PRO A 56 -13.98 33.71 6.80
C PRO A 56 -15.01 34.33 5.85
N GLY A 57 -15.65 33.47 5.05
CA GLY A 57 -16.69 33.86 4.08
C GLY A 57 -16.15 34.36 2.74
N SER A 58 -14.84 34.22 2.43
CA SER A 58 -14.27 34.63 1.15
C SER A 58 -13.04 33.79 0.78
N GLY A 59 -12.73 33.72 -0.51
CA GLY A 59 -11.59 32.93 -0.99
C GLY A 59 -11.86 31.43 -0.90
N ILE A 60 -10.83 30.66 -0.64
CA ILE A 60 -10.93 29.23 -0.30
C ILE A 60 -10.90 29.13 1.22
N GLU A 61 -11.94 28.55 1.80
CA GLU A 61 -12.10 28.44 3.25
C GLU A 61 -12.27 26.99 3.65
N LEU A 62 -11.46 26.54 4.61
CA LEU A 62 -11.62 25.25 5.28
C LEU A 62 -12.25 25.48 6.64
N VAL A 63 -13.26 24.65 6.99
CA VAL A 63 -13.91 24.68 8.31
C VAL A 63 -14.08 23.29 8.86
N GLU A 64 -14.03 23.14 10.19
CA GLU A 64 -14.36 21.90 10.88
C GLU A 64 -15.89 21.84 11.08
N ASP A 65 -16.50 20.76 10.58
CA ASP A 65 -17.92 20.42 10.81
C ASP A 65 -18.01 19.07 11.54
N ARG A 66 -18.08 19.12 12.86
CA ARG A 66 -18.14 17.92 13.72
C ARG A 66 -19.42 17.10 13.60
N THR A 67 -20.37 17.53 12.79
CA THR A 67 -21.56 16.72 12.45
C THR A 67 -21.25 15.68 11.38
N LEU A 68 -20.13 15.82 10.67
CA LEU A 68 -19.65 14.88 9.68
C LEU A 68 -18.77 13.79 10.32
N ALA A 69 -18.73 12.61 9.72
CA ALA A 69 -17.71 11.60 10.08
C ALA A 69 -16.29 12.13 9.85
N ALA A 70 -15.31 11.62 10.58
CA ALA A 70 -13.95 12.17 10.63
C ALA A 70 -13.28 12.33 9.25
N GLU A 71 -13.53 11.40 8.32
CA GLU A 71 -12.98 11.46 6.97
C GLU A 71 -13.95 12.06 5.93
N ALA A 72 -15.19 12.38 6.33
CA ALA A 72 -16.17 12.98 5.43
C ALA A 72 -15.94 14.48 5.22
N TYR A 73 -16.38 14.96 4.06
CA TYR A 73 -16.30 16.38 3.74
C TYR A 73 -17.45 16.84 2.82
N ARG A 74 -17.66 18.16 2.79
CA ARG A 74 -18.53 18.85 1.82
C ARG A 74 -17.77 20.01 1.18
N ILE A 75 -17.98 20.20 -0.11
CA ILE A 75 -17.46 21.36 -0.85
C ILE A 75 -18.63 22.12 -1.45
N THR A 76 -18.63 23.43 -1.24
CA THR A 76 -19.57 24.36 -1.86
C THR A 76 -18.77 25.44 -2.57
N VAL A 77 -18.91 25.53 -3.89
CA VAL A 77 -18.27 26.57 -4.69
C VAL A 77 -19.30 27.54 -5.21
N ARG A 78 -19.09 28.83 -4.91
CA ARG A 78 -19.92 29.97 -5.32
C ARG A 78 -19.01 31.10 -5.82
N PRO A 79 -19.52 32.12 -6.55
CA PRO A 79 -18.69 33.27 -6.95
C PRO A 79 -17.97 33.91 -5.76
N GLY A 80 -16.65 33.96 -5.82
CA GLY A 80 -15.79 34.55 -4.79
C GLY A 80 -15.56 33.71 -3.53
N HIS A 81 -16.18 32.53 -3.40
CA HIS A 81 -16.03 31.70 -2.20
C HIS A 81 -16.10 30.19 -2.52
N ALA A 82 -15.12 29.45 -2.08
CA ALA A 82 -15.11 27.99 -2.07
C ALA A 82 -14.95 27.50 -0.63
N LEU A 83 -16.00 26.89 -0.09
CA LEU A 83 -16.03 26.36 1.27
C LEU A 83 -15.80 24.84 1.26
N LEU A 84 -14.79 24.39 2.01
CA LEU A 84 -14.56 23.00 2.33
C LEU A 84 -14.88 22.77 3.83
N ALA A 85 -16.00 22.13 4.13
CA ALA A 85 -16.38 21.70 5.47
C ALA A 85 -15.98 20.22 5.66
N ALA A 86 -15.20 19.91 6.68
CA ALA A 86 -14.65 18.58 6.93
C ALA A 86 -14.93 18.11 8.35
N GLY A 87 -15.18 16.80 8.54
CA GLY A 87 -15.40 16.19 9.84
C GLY A 87 -14.15 16.17 10.73
N GLY A 88 -12.96 16.27 10.11
CA GLY A 88 -11.67 16.30 10.79
C GLY A 88 -10.51 16.52 9.82
N PRO A 89 -9.25 16.47 10.31
CA PRO A 89 -8.05 16.71 9.51
C PRO A 89 -7.94 15.82 8.27
N ALA A 90 -8.27 14.54 8.37
CA ALA A 90 -8.25 13.61 7.25
C ALA A 90 -9.30 14.00 6.18
N GLY A 91 -10.55 14.28 6.58
CA GLY A 91 -11.58 14.76 5.67
C GLY A 91 -11.19 16.06 4.95
N ALA A 92 -10.48 16.95 5.63
CA ALA A 92 -9.97 18.18 5.02
C ALA A 92 -8.89 17.90 3.96
N LEU A 93 -7.99 16.94 4.19
CA LEU A 93 -7.00 16.52 3.19
C LEU A 93 -7.66 15.89 1.96
N TRP A 94 -8.67 15.02 2.15
CA TRP A 94 -9.42 14.41 1.04
C TRP A 94 -10.23 15.42 0.25
N GLY A 95 -10.87 16.37 0.94
CA GLY A 95 -11.57 17.48 0.29
C GLY A 95 -10.60 18.41 -0.46
N ALA A 96 -9.41 18.63 0.06
CA ALA A 96 -8.36 19.42 -0.59
C ALA A 96 -7.89 18.73 -1.91
N GLN A 97 -7.78 17.38 -1.93
CA GLN A 97 -7.51 16.64 -3.17
C GLN A 97 -8.65 16.86 -4.19
N THR A 98 -9.90 16.85 -3.76
CA THR A 98 -11.04 17.12 -4.63
C THR A 98 -11.02 18.55 -5.16
N LEU A 99 -10.72 19.56 -4.34
CA LEU A 99 -10.52 20.94 -4.81
C LEU A 99 -9.43 21.04 -5.88
N ARG A 100 -8.33 20.30 -5.70
CA ARG A 100 -7.26 20.23 -6.71
C ARG A 100 -7.76 19.61 -8.02
N GLN A 101 -8.52 18.51 -7.95
CA GLN A 101 -9.09 17.87 -9.15
C GLN A 101 -10.04 18.82 -9.90
N LEU A 102 -10.86 19.60 -9.21
CA LEU A 102 -11.77 20.57 -9.80
C LEU A 102 -11.05 21.63 -10.64
N LEU A 103 -9.80 21.97 -10.33
CA LEU A 103 -8.97 22.88 -11.11
C LEU A 103 -8.41 22.24 -12.40
N GLY A 104 -8.59 20.95 -12.57
CA GLY A 104 -8.16 20.20 -13.74
C GLY A 104 -6.70 19.72 -13.70
N PRO A 105 -6.27 19.01 -14.76
CA PRO A 105 -4.97 18.33 -14.81
C PRO A 105 -3.74 19.20 -14.56
N ASP A 106 -3.75 20.46 -15.00
CA ASP A 106 -2.62 21.36 -14.80
C ASP A 106 -2.36 21.70 -13.32
N ALA A 107 -3.36 21.51 -12.43
CA ALA A 107 -3.17 21.67 -10.99
C ALA A 107 -2.25 20.60 -10.35
N TYR A 108 -1.87 19.58 -11.12
CA TYR A 108 -0.94 18.53 -10.70
C TYR A 108 0.52 18.82 -11.04
N ARG A 109 0.79 19.91 -11.77
CA ARG A 109 2.15 20.31 -12.12
C ARG A 109 2.88 20.96 -10.94
N ARG A 110 4.20 20.84 -10.96
CA ARG A 110 5.10 21.41 -9.93
C ARG A 110 5.52 22.85 -10.20
N SER A 111 5.11 23.41 -11.34
CA SER A 111 5.38 24.78 -11.75
C SER A 111 4.25 25.27 -12.67
N PRO A 112 3.91 26.56 -12.65
CA PRO A 112 2.79 27.07 -13.42
C PRO A 112 3.12 27.12 -14.92
N LEU A 113 2.25 26.53 -15.73
CA LEU A 113 2.24 26.73 -17.18
C LEU A 113 1.54 28.05 -17.57
N ARG A 114 0.59 28.51 -16.75
CA ARG A 114 -0.20 29.72 -16.90
C ARG A 114 -0.46 30.34 -15.53
N ARG A 115 -0.63 31.63 -15.45
CA ARG A 115 -0.96 32.34 -14.20
C ARG A 115 -2.39 32.90 -14.18
N GLU A 116 -3.11 32.73 -15.27
CA GLU A 116 -4.48 33.24 -15.44
C GLU A 116 -5.41 32.11 -15.92
N GLY A 117 -6.71 32.35 -15.82
CA GLY A 117 -7.72 31.42 -16.29
C GLY A 117 -7.92 30.17 -15.39
N TRP A 118 -7.54 30.25 -14.12
CA TRP A 118 -7.88 29.24 -13.13
C TRP A 118 -9.30 29.45 -12.63
N VAL A 119 -10.11 28.42 -12.67
CA VAL A 119 -11.52 28.49 -12.29
C VAL A 119 -11.87 27.26 -11.46
N LEU A 120 -12.41 27.47 -10.27
CA LEU A 120 -13.12 26.42 -9.54
C LEU A 120 -14.56 26.38 -10.08
N PRO A 121 -15.01 25.28 -10.66
CA PRO A 121 -16.36 25.16 -11.16
C PRO A 121 -17.37 25.20 -10.00
N GLY A 122 -18.43 26.01 -10.14
CA GLY A 122 -19.52 26.08 -9.17
C GLY A 122 -20.11 24.69 -8.91
N ALA A 123 -20.15 24.28 -7.67
CA ALA A 123 -20.52 22.90 -7.31
C ALA A 123 -21.02 22.78 -5.88
N ASP A 124 -21.83 21.74 -5.64
CA ASP A 124 -22.11 21.16 -4.33
C ASP A 124 -21.65 19.71 -4.34
N ILE A 125 -20.72 19.35 -3.46
CA ILE A 125 -20.13 18.01 -3.35
C ILE A 125 -20.27 17.55 -1.89
N ALA A 126 -20.67 16.30 -1.70
CA ALA A 126 -20.62 15.62 -0.40
C ALA A 126 -19.99 14.25 -0.61
N ASP A 127 -19.08 13.88 0.29
CA ASP A 127 -18.27 12.69 0.09
C ASP A 127 -17.74 12.13 1.41
N ALA A 128 -17.57 10.81 1.44
CA ALA A 128 -16.98 10.05 2.55
C ALA A 128 -16.46 8.71 2.03
N PRO A 129 -15.42 8.14 2.65
CA PRO A 129 -14.91 6.84 2.25
C PRO A 129 -15.86 5.70 2.66
N ARG A 130 -15.92 4.65 1.82
CA ARG A 130 -16.57 3.39 2.12
C ARG A 130 -15.83 2.60 3.20
N PHE A 131 -14.49 2.52 3.10
CA PHE A 131 -13.65 1.76 4.02
C PHE A 131 -12.69 2.63 4.81
N GLY A 132 -12.39 2.21 6.04
CA GLY A 132 -11.35 2.82 6.88
C GLY A 132 -9.93 2.49 6.41
N TRP A 133 -9.70 1.26 5.90
CA TRP A 133 -8.42 0.85 5.32
C TRP A 133 -8.50 0.85 3.79
N ARG A 134 -7.73 1.72 3.15
CA ARG A 134 -7.61 1.85 1.70
C ARG A 134 -6.13 1.83 1.36
N GLY A 135 -5.59 0.60 1.24
CA GLY A 135 -4.15 0.36 1.27
C GLY A 135 -3.51 0.12 -0.09
N ALA A 136 -2.21 0.38 -0.14
CA ALA A 136 -1.34 -0.23 -1.14
C ALA A 136 -0.06 -0.73 -0.46
N LEU A 137 0.33 -1.98 -0.74
CA LEU A 137 1.62 -2.52 -0.37
C LEU A 137 2.67 -2.09 -1.41
N LEU A 138 3.83 -1.69 -0.93
CA LEU A 138 5.03 -1.47 -1.72
C LEU A 138 6.15 -2.36 -1.20
N ASP A 139 6.55 -3.32 -2.01
CA ASP A 139 7.69 -4.17 -1.73
C ASP A 139 9.00 -3.43 -2.06
N VAL A 140 9.79 -3.16 -1.04
CA VAL A 140 11.13 -2.56 -1.14
C VAL A 140 12.24 -3.57 -0.80
N ALA A 141 11.85 -4.80 -0.46
CA ALA A 141 12.79 -5.86 -0.09
C ALA A 141 13.35 -6.57 -1.32
N ARG A 142 12.52 -7.00 -2.28
CA ARG A 142 12.98 -7.66 -3.51
C ARG A 142 13.77 -6.68 -4.39
N HIS A 143 13.23 -5.49 -4.63
CA HIS A 143 14.00 -4.39 -5.21
C HIS A 143 13.93 -3.15 -4.32
N PHE A 144 15.09 -2.68 -3.87
CA PHE A 144 15.18 -1.48 -3.04
C PHE A 144 14.85 -0.24 -3.85
N LEU A 145 13.96 0.58 -3.33
CA LEU A 145 13.61 1.88 -3.87
C LEU A 145 14.20 2.99 -3.00
N PRO A 146 14.87 3.99 -3.59
CA PRO A 146 15.34 5.16 -2.84
C PRO A 146 14.18 5.86 -2.11
N LYS A 147 14.48 6.50 -0.98
CA LYS A 147 13.50 7.27 -0.20
C LYS A 147 12.66 8.23 -1.05
N SER A 148 13.28 8.89 -2.04
CA SER A 148 12.58 9.79 -2.96
C SER A 148 11.41 9.14 -3.69
N ASP A 149 11.55 7.87 -4.05
CA ASP A 149 10.52 7.13 -4.78
C ASP A 149 9.39 6.71 -3.85
N VAL A 150 9.72 6.36 -2.59
CA VAL A 150 8.71 6.10 -1.56
C VAL A 150 7.90 7.36 -1.25
N LEU A 151 8.56 8.52 -1.07
CA LEU A 151 7.87 9.81 -0.85
C LEU A 151 6.97 10.16 -2.05
N ARG A 152 7.44 9.93 -3.27
CA ARG A 152 6.63 10.10 -4.47
C ARG A 152 5.43 9.16 -4.49
N PHE A 153 5.60 7.91 -4.09
CA PHE A 153 4.50 6.94 -4.03
C PHE A 153 3.44 7.35 -2.99
N VAL A 154 3.85 7.89 -1.85
CA VAL A 154 2.94 8.49 -0.86
C VAL A 154 2.12 9.64 -1.48
N ASP A 155 2.75 10.52 -2.29
CA ASP A 155 2.00 11.56 -3.00
C ASP A 155 0.96 10.98 -3.97
N LEU A 156 1.28 9.88 -4.65
CA LEU A 156 0.34 9.19 -5.54
C LEU A 156 -0.81 8.54 -4.77
N LEU A 157 -0.54 7.89 -3.63
CA LEU A 157 -1.59 7.35 -2.77
C LEU A 157 -2.55 8.44 -2.31
N ALA A 158 -2.03 9.52 -1.75
CA ALA A 158 -2.81 10.65 -1.26
C ALA A 158 -3.65 11.31 -2.38
N ALA A 159 -3.10 11.45 -3.60
CA ALA A 159 -3.81 11.99 -4.74
C ALA A 159 -5.06 11.18 -5.12
N HIS A 160 -5.07 9.88 -4.78
CA HIS A 160 -6.16 8.95 -5.01
C HIS A 160 -6.95 8.60 -3.72
N LYS A 161 -6.77 9.35 -2.63
CA LYS A 161 -7.43 9.17 -1.33
C LYS A 161 -7.19 7.79 -0.68
N LEU A 162 -6.09 7.12 -1.05
CA LEU A 162 -5.58 5.95 -0.35
C LEU A 162 -4.85 6.40 0.92
N ASN A 163 -5.12 5.75 2.06
CA ASN A 163 -4.67 6.22 3.37
C ASN A 163 -3.70 5.27 4.10
N VAL A 164 -3.34 4.15 3.49
CA VAL A 164 -2.38 3.21 4.07
C VAL A 164 -1.30 2.87 3.05
N LEU A 165 -0.05 3.11 3.41
CA LEU A 165 1.12 2.53 2.77
C LEU A 165 1.58 1.34 3.61
N HIS A 166 1.34 0.12 3.13
CA HIS A 166 1.93 -1.09 3.69
C HIS A 166 3.35 -1.22 3.11
N LEU A 167 4.37 -1.05 3.93
CA LEU A 167 5.76 -1.05 3.51
C LEU A 167 6.42 -2.38 3.86
N HIS A 168 6.62 -3.24 2.86
CA HIS A 168 7.25 -4.54 3.01
C HIS A 168 8.78 -4.38 3.07
N LEU A 169 9.30 -4.36 4.32
CA LEU A 169 10.67 -3.92 4.61
C LEU A 169 11.70 -5.06 4.66
N THR A 170 11.24 -6.30 4.81
CA THR A 170 12.16 -7.43 5.02
C THR A 170 11.68 -8.67 4.27
N ASP A 171 12.62 -9.36 3.62
CA ASP A 171 12.38 -10.60 2.90
C ASP A 171 13.70 -11.37 2.71
N ASP A 172 13.65 -12.51 2.04
CA ASP A 172 14.81 -13.35 1.71
C ASP A 172 15.90 -12.60 0.95
N GLN A 173 15.50 -11.64 0.09
CA GLN A 173 16.36 -10.91 -0.84
C GLN A 173 16.88 -9.58 -0.28
N GLY A 174 16.43 -9.19 0.91
CA GLY A 174 16.94 -7.96 1.52
C GLY A 174 16.24 -7.52 2.80
N TRP A 175 17.03 -6.96 3.70
CA TRP A 175 16.58 -6.30 4.92
C TRP A 175 16.71 -4.78 4.78
N ARG A 176 15.62 -4.00 4.87
CA ARG A 176 15.60 -2.60 4.47
C ARG A 176 15.46 -1.59 5.61
N VAL A 177 15.33 -2.04 6.85
CA VAL A 177 15.17 -1.16 8.03
C VAL A 177 16.42 -1.19 8.90
N GLU A 178 16.97 0.00 9.23
CA GLU A 178 18.07 0.11 10.18
C GLU A 178 17.60 -0.25 11.60
N ILE A 179 18.24 -1.26 12.19
CA ILE A 179 18.09 -1.65 13.59
C ILE A 179 19.44 -1.45 14.28
N LYS A 180 19.54 -0.42 15.11
CA LYS A 180 20.81 -0.01 15.72
C LYS A 180 21.38 -1.08 16.65
N ARG A 181 20.49 -1.81 17.34
CA ARG A 181 20.85 -2.95 18.19
C ARG A 181 21.50 -4.09 17.37
N TYR A 182 21.08 -4.26 16.12
CA TYR A 182 21.52 -5.35 15.26
C TYR A 182 22.08 -4.86 13.92
N PRO A 183 23.25 -4.18 13.92
CA PRO A 183 23.77 -3.48 12.74
C PRO A 183 24.11 -4.39 11.54
N ARG A 184 24.32 -5.70 11.77
CA ARG A 184 24.57 -6.63 10.67
C ARG A 184 23.35 -6.87 9.79
N LEU A 185 22.12 -6.60 10.27
CA LEU A 185 20.91 -6.69 9.47
C LEU A 185 21.01 -5.79 8.23
N THR A 186 21.48 -4.56 8.38
CA THR A 186 21.71 -3.66 7.23
C THR A 186 23.13 -3.74 6.67
N GLY A 187 24.14 -4.03 7.52
CA GLY A 187 25.53 -4.16 7.06
C GLY A 187 25.77 -5.36 6.13
N ARG A 188 25.01 -6.45 6.29
CA ARG A 188 25.07 -7.64 5.45
C ARG A 188 23.71 -7.97 4.81
N GLY A 189 22.64 -8.03 5.57
CA GLY A 189 21.32 -8.45 5.10
C GLY A 189 20.68 -7.52 4.07
N ALA A 190 21.14 -6.28 3.94
CA ALA A 190 20.63 -5.33 2.94
C ALA A 190 21.27 -5.48 1.55
N TRP A 191 22.24 -6.39 1.35
CA TRP A 191 23.06 -6.43 0.14
C TRP A 191 23.16 -7.85 -0.41
N ARG A 192 22.79 -8.04 -1.68
CA ARG A 192 23.00 -9.27 -2.41
C ARG A 192 23.96 -9.06 -3.58
N GLU A 193 24.70 -10.10 -3.95
CA GLU A 193 25.76 -10.02 -4.96
C GLU A 193 25.25 -9.87 -6.39
N ARG A 194 24.02 -10.32 -6.66
CA ARG A 194 23.38 -10.33 -7.98
C ARG A 194 21.88 -10.57 -7.82
N SER A 195 21.12 -10.41 -8.89
CA SER A 195 19.69 -10.72 -8.91
C SER A 195 19.31 -11.61 -10.09
N MET A 196 18.33 -12.47 -9.87
CA MET A 196 17.64 -13.14 -10.97
C MET A 196 16.94 -12.10 -11.84
N VAL A 197 17.04 -12.24 -13.17
CA VAL A 197 16.37 -11.40 -14.15
C VAL A 197 15.24 -12.18 -14.81
N GLY A 198 14.01 -11.76 -14.58
CA GLY A 198 12.83 -12.48 -15.02
C GLY A 198 12.60 -13.77 -14.23
N TYR A 199 11.93 -14.75 -14.86
CA TYR A 199 11.54 -15.98 -14.22
C TYR A 199 12.67 -17.02 -14.15
N ARG A 200 12.65 -17.86 -13.10
CA ARG A 200 13.67 -18.89 -12.78
C ARG A 200 14.05 -19.79 -13.96
N ALA A 201 13.09 -20.16 -14.81
CA ALA A 201 13.38 -21.00 -15.99
C ALA A 201 14.37 -20.38 -16.99
N GLY A 202 14.52 -19.05 -16.99
CA GLY A 202 15.49 -18.34 -17.80
C GLY A 202 16.93 -18.42 -17.30
N GLN A 203 17.15 -18.79 -16.04
CA GLN A 203 18.47 -18.90 -15.37
C GLN A 203 19.37 -17.66 -15.55
N ARG A 204 18.77 -16.51 -15.90
CA ARG A 204 19.51 -15.27 -16.14
C ARG A 204 19.81 -14.55 -14.83
N ARG A 205 21.00 -14.01 -14.72
CA ARG A 205 21.44 -13.14 -13.63
C ARG A 205 21.94 -11.82 -14.21
N ASP A 206 21.81 -10.75 -13.47
CA ASP A 206 22.31 -9.44 -13.88
C ASP A 206 23.78 -9.22 -13.49
N ASP A 207 24.34 -10.08 -12.63
CA ASP A 207 25.71 -10.01 -12.13
C ASP A 207 26.09 -8.64 -11.53
N ARG A 208 25.08 -7.93 -10.98
CA ARG A 208 25.24 -6.62 -10.35
C ARG A 208 24.81 -6.72 -8.88
N PRO A 209 25.66 -6.24 -7.94
CA PRO A 209 25.22 -6.10 -6.55
C PRO A 209 23.98 -5.21 -6.45
N HIS A 210 23.01 -5.66 -5.67
CA HIS A 210 21.80 -4.91 -5.39
C HIS A 210 21.60 -4.76 -3.90
N GLY A 211 21.12 -3.59 -3.47
CA GLY A 211 20.79 -3.37 -2.07
C GLY A 211 20.56 -1.92 -1.74
N GLY A 212 20.41 -1.71 -0.46
CA GLY A 212 20.08 -0.44 0.16
C GLY A 212 19.22 -0.67 1.39
N TYR A 213 19.11 0.35 2.21
CA TYR A 213 18.22 0.34 3.38
C TYR A 213 17.86 1.77 3.73
N TYR A 214 16.82 1.93 4.53
CA TYR A 214 16.45 3.20 5.12
C TYR A 214 17.06 3.32 6.49
N THR A 215 17.75 4.44 6.75
CA THR A 215 18.14 4.81 8.10
C THR A 215 16.89 5.10 8.93
N GLN A 216 17.01 5.08 10.25
CA GLN A 216 15.89 5.45 11.11
C GLN A 216 15.41 6.88 10.85
N ASP A 217 16.32 7.79 10.47
CA ASP A 217 15.94 9.16 10.12
C ASP A 217 15.20 9.23 8.77
N ASP A 218 15.57 8.39 7.79
CA ASP A 218 14.81 8.25 6.55
C ASP A 218 13.39 7.76 6.82
N LEU A 219 13.23 6.77 7.71
CA LEU A 219 11.90 6.24 8.07
C LEU A 219 11.07 7.26 8.83
N ARG A 220 11.67 8.02 9.77
CA ARG A 220 10.98 9.13 10.44
C ARG A 220 10.50 10.18 9.44
N GLU A 221 11.31 10.50 8.43
CA GLU A 221 10.91 11.43 7.37
C GLU A 221 9.76 10.85 6.52
N ILE A 222 9.84 9.57 6.11
CA ILE A 222 8.77 8.91 5.36
C ILE A 222 7.45 8.94 6.16
N VAL A 223 7.49 8.57 7.43
CA VAL A 223 6.31 8.54 8.31
C VAL A 223 5.70 9.94 8.49
N ALA A 224 6.53 10.93 8.78
CA ALA A 224 6.06 12.32 8.94
C ALA A 224 5.50 12.90 7.64
N TYR A 225 6.14 12.60 6.50
CA TYR A 225 5.69 13.02 5.18
C TYR A 225 4.35 12.40 4.80
N ALA A 226 4.19 11.11 5.09
CA ALA A 226 2.94 10.38 4.85
C ALA A 226 1.81 10.92 5.74
N ALA A 227 2.06 11.10 7.04
CA ALA A 227 1.08 11.63 7.99
C ALA A 227 0.57 13.02 7.57
N ALA A 228 1.44 13.91 7.09
CA ALA A 228 1.05 15.23 6.56
C ALA A 228 0.15 15.16 5.31
N ARG A 229 -0.06 13.97 4.74
CA ARG A 229 -0.91 13.68 3.57
C ARG A 229 -2.08 12.76 3.90
N GLY A 230 -2.31 12.44 5.17
CA GLY A 230 -3.35 11.53 5.61
C GLY A 230 -3.05 10.06 5.34
N VAL A 231 -1.78 9.70 5.10
CA VAL A 231 -1.34 8.33 4.85
C VAL A 231 -0.63 7.77 6.08
N THR A 232 -1.09 6.62 6.55
CA THR A 232 -0.43 5.86 7.62
C THR A 232 0.54 4.86 7.00
N VAL A 233 1.77 4.78 7.51
CA VAL A 233 2.73 3.76 7.10
C VAL A 233 2.64 2.58 8.05
N VAL A 234 2.25 1.41 7.53
CA VAL A 234 2.23 0.14 8.26
C VAL A 234 3.49 -0.63 7.87
N PRO A 235 4.44 -0.84 8.80
CA PRO A 235 5.64 -1.60 8.51
C PRO A 235 5.36 -3.09 8.51
N GLU A 236 6.01 -3.84 7.63
CA GLU A 236 6.06 -5.29 7.68
C GLU A 236 7.49 -5.76 7.98
N ILE A 237 7.59 -6.60 9.01
CA ILE A 237 8.76 -7.39 9.37
C ILE A 237 8.34 -8.85 9.26
N ASP A 238 8.62 -9.46 8.12
CA ASP A 238 8.13 -10.80 7.83
C ASP A 238 8.86 -11.87 8.66
N LEU A 239 8.07 -12.79 9.22
CA LEU A 239 8.54 -13.94 9.99
C LEU A 239 7.43 -15.03 10.09
N PRO A 240 7.77 -16.31 10.29
CA PRO A 240 9.13 -16.87 10.40
C PRO A 240 9.70 -17.35 9.06
N GLY A 241 8.93 -17.29 7.96
CA GLY A 241 9.37 -17.41 6.57
C GLY A 241 9.98 -16.11 6.06
N HIS A 242 10.44 -16.06 4.81
CA HIS A 242 10.99 -14.88 4.15
C HIS A 242 12.11 -14.16 4.92
N THR A 243 12.96 -14.93 5.62
CA THR A 243 13.92 -14.41 6.59
C THR A 243 15.38 -14.68 6.25
N GLN A 244 15.69 -15.21 5.05
CA GLN A 244 17.07 -15.57 4.72
C GLN A 244 18.03 -14.38 4.78
N ALA A 245 17.61 -13.15 4.50
CA ALA A 245 18.47 -11.99 4.68
C ALA A 245 18.87 -11.78 6.15
N ALA A 246 17.94 -11.96 7.09
CA ALA A 246 18.21 -11.90 8.53
C ALA A 246 19.12 -13.07 8.97
N VAL A 247 18.83 -14.29 8.54
CA VAL A 247 19.64 -15.50 8.84
C VAL A 247 21.05 -15.35 8.27
N SER A 248 21.22 -14.80 7.07
CA SER A 248 22.54 -14.54 6.51
C SER A 248 23.37 -13.57 7.37
N ALA A 249 22.69 -12.58 7.97
CA ALA A 249 23.32 -11.59 8.84
C ALA A 249 23.64 -12.13 10.24
N TYR A 250 22.75 -12.97 10.78
CA TYR A 250 22.81 -13.60 12.10
C TYR A 250 22.49 -15.09 11.97
N PRO A 251 23.49 -15.93 11.65
CA PRO A 251 23.29 -17.35 11.36
C PRO A 251 22.60 -18.15 12.48
N GLU A 252 22.73 -17.69 13.71
CA GLU A 252 22.10 -18.27 14.90
C GLU A 252 20.56 -18.19 14.88
N LEU A 253 19.98 -17.37 14.03
CA LEU A 253 18.52 -17.25 13.86
C LEU A 253 17.92 -18.39 13.04
N GLY A 254 18.72 -19.08 12.23
CA GLY A 254 18.26 -20.21 11.41
C GLY A 254 18.41 -21.57 12.11
N ASN A 255 18.02 -22.63 11.42
CA ASN A 255 18.06 -24.01 11.92
C ASN A 255 19.46 -24.63 11.72
N THR A 256 20.40 -24.25 12.59
CA THR A 256 21.82 -24.61 12.49
C THR A 256 22.11 -26.11 12.64
N ASP A 257 21.18 -26.88 13.16
CA ASP A 257 21.26 -28.33 13.26
C ASP A 257 20.83 -29.07 11.97
N VAL A 258 20.31 -28.33 10.99
CA VAL A 258 19.86 -28.85 9.69
C VAL A 258 20.69 -28.30 8.54
N VAL A 259 21.04 -27.01 8.60
CA VAL A 259 21.72 -26.29 7.52
C VAL A 259 22.93 -25.53 8.05
N ASP A 260 24.02 -25.46 7.26
CA ASP A 260 25.11 -24.54 7.54
C ASP A 260 24.68 -23.08 7.24
N THR A 261 23.98 -22.49 8.21
CA THR A 261 23.46 -21.12 8.10
C THR A 261 24.55 -20.06 7.99
N ALA A 262 25.78 -20.35 8.46
CA ALA A 262 26.91 -19.44 8.34
C ALA A 262 27.40 -19.28 6.88
N ALA A 263 27.16 -20.29 6.05
CA ALA A 263 27.47 -20.26 4.64
C ALA A 263 26.40 -19.55 3.78
N LEU A 264 25.22 -19.24 4.34
CA LEU A 264 24.14 -18.59 3.60
C LEU A 264 24.49 -17.12 3.30
N GLY A 265 24.26 -16.71 2.04
CA GLY A 265 24.17 -15.32 1.64
C GLY A 265 22.73 -14.81 1.63
N VAL A 266 22.57 -13.51 1.40
CA VAL A 266 21.26 -12.94 1.04
C VAL A 266 20.79 -13.60 -0.27
N TRP A 267 19.53 -13.96 -0.33
CA TRP A 267 19.02 -14.73 -1.46
C TRP A 267 19.00 -13.93 -2.76
N THR A 268 19.33 -14.58 -3.87
CA THR A 268 19.50 -13.94 -5.18
C THR A 268 18.44 -14.34 -6.19
N ASP A 269 17.56 -15.25 -5.79
CA ASP A 269 16.50 -15.80 -6.63
C ASP A 269 15.12 -15.27 -6.22
N TRP A 270 14.11 -15.54 -7.04
CA TRP A 270 12.70 -15.25 -6.74
C TRP A 270 11.94 -16.51 -6.33
N GLY A 271 10.92 -16.34 -5.49
CA GLY A 271 10.10 -17.38 -4.92
C GLY A 271 10.31 -17.51 -3.42
N VAL A 272 10.06 -18.69 -2.85
CA VAL A 272 10.11 -18.99 -1.41
C VAL A 272 11.44 -19.66 -1.07
N SER A 273 12.20 -19.10 -0.13
CA SER A 273 13.38 -19.75 0.44
C SER A 273 12.98 -20.83 1.44
N HIS A 274 13.72 -21.93 1.47
CA HIS A 274 13.55 -22.97 2.49
C HIS A 274 14.16 -22.61 3.85
N ASN A 275 14.94 -21.51 3.92
CA ASN A 275 15.63 -21.09 5.14
C ASN A 275 14.72 -20.20 6.00
N VAL A 276 14.18 -20.80 7.05
CA VAL A 276 13.27 -20.15 7.98
C VAL A 276 13.93 -19.95 9.34
N LEU A 277 13.35 -19.09 10.17
CA LEU A 277 13.79 -18.90 11.56
C LEU A 277 13.68 -20.20 12.36
N ASN A 278 14.57 -20.37 13.32
CA ASN A 278 14.35 -21.35 14.39
C ASN A 278 13.37 -20.79 15.43
N ALA A 279 12.77 -21.68 16.23
CA ALA A 279 11.77 -21.32 17.23
C ALA A 279 12.34 -21.23 18.67
N SER A 280 13.60 -20.79 18.80
CA SER A 280 14.25 -20.65 20.11
C SER A 280 13.82 -19.36 20.84
N GLU A 281 13.94 -19.36 22.16
CA GLU A 281 13.72 -18.16 22.99
C GLU A 281 14.67 -17.02 22.63
N GLU A 282 15.87 -17.33 22.15
CA GLU A 282 16.87 -16.36 21.68
C GLU A 282 16.37 -15.65 20.43
N THR A 283 15.77 -16.38 19.48
CA THR A 283 15.18 -15.83 18.26
C THR A 283 13.96 -14.95 18.58
N LEU A 284 13.10 -15.36 19.51
CA LEU A 284 11.99 -14.53 19.96
C LEU A 284 12.50 -13.20 20.55
N ARG A 285 13.46 -13.24 21.47
CA ARG A 285 14.05 -12.04 22.08
C ARG A 285 14.78 -11.16 21.06
N PHE A 286 15.39 -11.75 20.04
CA PHE A 286 16.00 -10.98 18.96
C PHE A 286 14.96 -10.14 18.22
N PHE A 287 13.84 -10.75 17.80
CA PHE A 287 12.79 -10.03 17.09
C PHE A 287 11.98 -9.10 18.00
N GLU A 288 11.85 -9.38 19.31
CA GLU A 288 11.36 -8.37 20.28
C GLU A 288 12.25 -7.12 20.23
N GLY A 289 13.57 -7.28 20.23
CA GLY A 289 14.50 -6.16 20.12
C GLY A 289 14.47 -5.43 18.78
N VAL A 290 14.14 -6.12 17.68
CA VAL A 290 13.85 -5.49 16.37
C VAL A 290 12.57 -4.67 16.45
N LEU A 291 11.50 -5.27 16.96
CA LEU A 291 10.19 -4.64 17.03
C LEU A 291 10.17 -3.45 18.00
N GLU A 292 10.97 -3.45 19.08
CA GLU A 292 11.12 -2.27 19.95
C GLU A 292 11.53 -1.03 19.14
N GLU A 293 12.54 -1.15 18.27
CA GLU A 293 12.99 -0.02 17.44
C GLU A 293 11.98 0.31 16.33
N VAL A 294 11.29 -0.69 15.77
CA VAL A 294 10.21 -0.48 14.79
C VAL A 294 9.06 0.31 15.40
N LEU A 295 8.63 0.00 16.63
CA LEU A 295 7.55 0.73 17.32
C LEU A 295 7.90 2.20 17.62
N GLU A 296 9.18 2.52 17.82
CA GLU A 296 9.63 3.91 17.97
C GLU A 296 9.55 4.71 16.65
N LEU A 297 9.66 4.04 15.50
CA LEU A 297 9.66 4.67 14.19
C LEU A 297 8.25 4.80 13.60
N PHE A 298 7.38 3.82 13.84
CA PHE A 298 6.07 3.72 13.20
C PHE A 298 4.95 3.85 14.25
N PRO A 299 4.18 4.95 14.20
CA PRO A 299 3.07 5.17 15.12
C PRO A 299 1.78 4.41 14.75
N SER A 300 1.80 3.61 13.69
CA SER A 300 0.63 2.86 13.22
C SER A 300 0.09 1.92 14.29
N GLU A 301 -1.23 1.78 14.35
CA GLU A 301 -1.91 0.82 15.22
C GLU A 301 -1.48 -0.61 14.90
N PHE A 302 -1.39 -0.93 13.61
CA PHE A 302 -1.03 -2.24 13.11
C PHE A 302 0.46 -2.34 12.79
N ILE A 303 1.03 -3.51 13.14
CA ILE A 303 2.36 -3.96 12.73
C ILE A 303 2.17 -5.28 11.98
N HIS A 304 2.60 -5.32 10.72
CA HIS A 304 2.48 -6.52 9.91
C HIS A 304 3.69 -7.43 10.16
N LEU A 305 3.42 -8.70 10.46
CA LEU A 305 4.47 -9.69 10.74
C LEU A 305 4.55 -10.80 9.69
N GLY A 306 3.93 -10.60 8.51
CA GLY A 306 3.95 -11.58 7.44
C GLY A 306 3.22 -12.86 7.82
N GLY A 307 3.96 -13.94 7.94
CA GLY A 307 3.46 -15.26 8.34
C GLY A 307 3.13 -16.18 7.17
N ASP A 308 3.32 -15.69 5.95
CA ASP A 308 3.06 -16.41 4.71
C ASP A 308 4.18 -17.37 4.32
N GLU A 309 3.82 -18.32 3.48
CA GLU A 309 4.71 -19.22 2.73
C GLU A 309 5.88 -19.80 3.55
N CYS A 310 5.70 -20.05 4.86
CA CYS A 310 6.74 -20.59 5.71
C CYS A 310 6.91 -22.10 5.50
N PRO A 311 8.00 -22.58 4.82
CA PRO A 311 8.25 -24.00 4.64
C PRO A 311 8.54 -24.69 5.98
N LYS A 312 8.02 -25.90 6.17
CA LYS A 312 8.11 -26.65 7.43
C LYS A 312 9.22 -27.71 7.43
N GLU A 313 9.89 -27.92 6.29
CA GLU A 313 10.87 -29.00 6.11
C GLU A 313 12.01 -28.91 7.12
N GLN A 314 12.59 -27.72 7.30
CA GLN A 314 13.68 -27.55 8.26
C GLN A 314 13.22 -27.83 9.70
N TRP A 315 12.03 -27.43 10.08
CA TRP A 315 11.51 -27.73 11.42
C TRP A 315 11.21 -29.21 11.63
N LYS A 316 10.77 -29.93 10.58
CA LYS A 316 10.59 -31.40 10.62
C LYS A 316 11.92 -32.12 10.85
N ASP A 317 12.98 -31.65 10.20
CA ASP A 317 14.31 -32.27 10.27
C ASP A 317 15.14 -31.77 11.47
N SER A 318 14.79 -30.64 12.08
CA SER A 318 15.49 -30.06 13.22
C SER A 318 15.15 -30.76 14.53
N ALA A 319 16.17 -31.37 15.15
CA ALA A 319 16.01 -31.97 16.47
C ALA A 319 15.62 -30.92 17.54
N ALA A 320 16.12 -29.69 17.40
CA ALA A 320 15.82 -28.58 18.30
C ALA A 320 14.35 -28.14 18.14
N ALA A 321 13.84 -27.96 16.92
CA ALA A 321 12.45 -27.61 16.67
C ALA A 321 11.48 -28.71 17.15
N GLN A 322 11.81 -29.99 16.90
CA GLN A 322 11.02 -31.12 17.38
C GLN A 322 11.02 -31.23 18.92
N ALA A 323 12.14 -30.88 19.57
CA ALA A 323 12.18 -30.79 21.02
C ALA A 323 11.28 -29.67 21.55
N ARG A 324 11.28 -28.51 20.89
CA ARG A 324 10.45 -27.35 21.23
C ARG A 324 8.96 -27.65 21.09
N ILE A 325 8.55 -28.33 20.00
CA ILE A 325 7.16 -28.78 19.81
C ILE A 325 6.71 -29.65 20.99
N ARG A 326 7.54 -30.63 21.41
CA ARG A 326 7.23 -31.49 22.56
C ARG A 326 7.19 -30.73 23.88
N GLU A 327 8.13 -29.83 24.12
CA GLU A 327 8.20 -28.99 25.32
C GLU A 327 6.94 -28.14 25.49
N LEU A 328 6.48 -27.55 24.41
CA LEU A 328 5.30 -26.68 24.38
C LEU A 328 3.98 -27.46 24.28
N GLY A 329 4.03 -28.81 24.12
CA GLY A 329 2.83 -29.65 23.96
C GLY A 329 2.08 -29.39 22.64
N LEU A 330 2.78 -28.94 21.59
CA LEU A 330 2.20 -28.65 20.28
C LEU A 330 2.07 -29.96 19.46
N ALA A 331 1.11 -29.97 18.52
CA ALA A 331 0.84 -31.14 17.70
C ALA A 331 1.79 -31.28 16.50
N ASN A 332 2.21 -30.15 15.90
CA ASN A 332 3.00 -30.13 14.67
C ASN A 332 3.68 -28.76 14.44
N GLU A 333 4.31 -28.61 13.27
CA GLU A 333 5.03 -27.42 12.85
C GLU A 333 4.11 -26.22 12.55
N ASP A 334 2.84 -26.46 12.19
CA ASP A 334 1.86 -25.37 11.98
C ASP A 334 1.49 -24.74 13.34
N GLU A 335 1.31 -25.57 14.38
CA GLU A 335 1.13 -25.05 15.73
C GLU A 335 2.39 -24.37 16.28
N LEU A 336 3.60 -24.78 15.83
CA LEU A 336 4.83 -24.07 16.17
C LEU A 336 4.86 -22.68 15.55
N GLN A 337 4.46 -22.53 14.28
CA GLN A 337 4.31 -21.21 13.66
C GLN A 337 3.26 -20.38 14.40
N SER A 338 2.10 -20.95 14.68
CA SER A 338 1.05 -20.27 15.43
C SER A 338 1.52 -19.84 16.85
N HIS A 339 2.40 -20.62 17.49
CA HIS A 339 3.01 -20.24 18.77
C HIS A 339 3.86 -18.97 18.63
N LEU A 340 4.68 -18.88 17.57
CA LEU A 340 5.49 -17.68 17.30
C LEU A 340 4.60 -16.45 17.07
N ILE A 341 3.57 -16.58 16.24
CA ILE A 341 2.62 -15.49 15.95
C ILE A 341 1.88 -15.05 17.21
N ARG A 342 1.40 -16.00 18.05
CA ARG A 342 0.74 -15.68 19.32
C ARG A 342 1.66 -15.00 20.33
N HIS A 343 2.94 -15.37 20.35
CA HIS A 343 3.93 -14.70 21.18
C HIS A 343 4.01 -13.19 20.83
N PHE A 344 4.17 -12.88 19.55
CA PHE A 344 4.27 -11.49 19.09
C PHE A 344 2.93 -10.74 19.15
N ASP A 345 1.80 -11.40 18.97
CA ASP A 345 0.47 -10.79 19.18
C ASP A 345 0.34 -10.28 20.62
N GLY A 346 0.63 -11.14 21.62
CA GLY A 346 0.62 -10.72 23.03
C GLY A 346 1.64 -9.65 23.33
N TRP A 347 2.87 -9.77 22.79
CA TRP A 347 3.95 -8.80 22.98
C TRP A 347 3.61 -7.40 22.43
N LEU A 348 2.97 -7.33 21.25
CA LEU A 348 2.46 -6.10 20.62
C LEU A 348 1.28 -5.53 21.41
N ALA A 349 0.33 -6.37 21.83
CA ALA A 349 -0.84 -5.97 22.59
C ALA A 349 -0.46 -5.28 23.92
N ASP A 350 0.55 -5.81 24.64
CA ASP A 350 1.10 -5.21 25.85
C ASP A 350 1.67 -3.80 25.61
N ARG A 351 1.97 -3.46 24.36
CA ARG A 351 2.49 -2.14 23.94
C ARG A 351 1.45 -1.28 23.22
N GLY A 352 0.17 -1.69 23.27
CA GLY A 352 -0.94 -0.97 22.65
C GLY A 352 -0.92 -1.00 21.13
N ARG A 353 -0.33 -2.04 20.53
CA ARG A 353 -0.31 -2.29 19.09
C ARG A 353 -1.07 -3.56 18.75
N ARG A 354 -1.44 -3.70 17.48
CA ARG A 354 -2.14 -4.88 16.96
C ARG A 354 -1.30 -5.57 15.90
N LEU A 355 -1.23 -6.88 15.98
CA LEU A 355 -0.66 -7.69 14.92
C LEU A 355 -1.62 -7.74 13.74
N ILE A 356 -1.10 -7.65 12.53
CA ILE A 356 -1.75 -8.09 11.30
C ILE A 356 -0.79 -9.01 10.56
N GLY A 357 -1.30 -10.04 9.89
CA GLY A 357 -0.50 -10.97 9.08
C GLY A 357 -1.27 -11.52 7.91
N TRP A 358 -0.57 -12.20 7.02
CA TRP A 358 -1.19 -12.89 5.88
C TRP A 358 -2.08 -14.03 6.36
N ASP A 359 -2.99 -14.51 5.52
CA ASP A 359 -4.05 -15.45 5.97
C ASP A 359 -3.54 -16.84 6.36
N GLU A 360 -2.24 -17.15 6.18
CA GLU A 360 -1.60 -18.33 6.76
C GLU A 360 -1.52 -18.31 8.28
N ILE A 361 -1.60 -17.14 8.92
CA ILE A 361 -1.64 -17.07 10.40
C ILE A 361 -2.91 -17.72 10.99
N LEU A 362 -3.91 -18.06 10.16
CA LEU A 362 -5.06 -18.88 10.55
C LEU A 362 -4.67 -20.33 10.82
N GLU A 363 -3.60 -20.83 10.20
CA GLU A 363 -3.14 -22.20 10.32
C GLU A 363 -2.56 -22.45 11.72
N GLY A 364 -2.88 -23.57 12.32
CA GLY A 364 -2.50 -23.86 13.72
C GLY A 364 -3.21 -23.01 14.78
N GLY A 365 -4.15 -22.15 14.41
CA GLY A 365 -4.99 -21.33 15.27
C GLY A 365 -4.59 -19.86 15.35
N LEU A 366 -5.55 -18.99 15.05
CA LEU A 366 -5.37 -17.55 15.02
C LEU A 366 -5.13 -16.96 16.42
N ALA A 367 -4.22 -15.99 16.52
CA ALA A 367 -3.98 -15.24 17.73
C ALA A 367 -5.17 -14.31 18.05
N PRO A 368 -5.59 -14.15 19.32
CA PRO A 368 -6.86 -13.49 19.67
C PRO A 368 -6.97 -12.03 19.22
N GLY A 369 -5.86 -11.27 19.17
CA GLY A 369 -5.84 -9.85 18.80
C GLY A 369 -5.55 -9.59 17.33
N ALA A 370 -5.14 -10.62 16.59
CA ALA A 370 -4.63 -10.47 15.24
C ALA A 370 -5.73 -10.08 14.23
N ALA A 371 -5.36 -9.20 13.30
CA ALA A 371 -6.08 -8.94 12.07
C ALA A 371 -5.47 -9.76 10.91
N VAL A 372 -6.21 -9.95 9.83
CA VAL A 372 -5.82 -10.82 8.72
C VAL A 372 -5.81 -10.05 7.39
N SER A 373 -4.69 -10.10 6.68
CA SER A 373 -4.59 -9.71 5.26
C SER A 373 -4.88 -10.94 4.40
N SER A 374 -6.08 -11.01 3.78
CA SER A 374 -6.51 -12.17 2.99
C SER A 374 -6.07 -12.05 1.55
N TRP A 375 -5.06 -12.85 1.15
CA TRP A 375 -4.45 -12.79 -0.18
C TRP A 375 -4.68 -14.03 -1.05
N ARG A 376 -4.78 -15.22 -0.45
CA ARG A 376 -5.00 -16.50 -1.17
C ARG A 376 -6.42 -16.65 -1.73
N GLY A 377 -7.16 -15.55 -1.83
CA GLY A 377 -8.56 -15.46 -2.21
C GLY A 377 -9.41 -14.94 -1.07
N PHE A 378 -10.70 -15.26 -1.08
CA PHE A 378 -11.62 -14.78 -0.05
C PHE A 378 -11.75 -15.73 1.16
N GLY A 379 -11.37 -16.99 1.01
CA GLY A 379 -11.63 -18.04 2.00
C GLY A 379 -11.06 -17.72 3.39
N GLY A 380 -9.81 -17.29 3.47
CA GLY A 380 -9.15 -16.90 4.71
C GLY A 380 -9.84 -15.72 5.37
N GLY A 381 -10.14 -14.67 4.60
CA GLY A 381 -10.84 -13.49 5.09
C GLY A 381 -12.25 -13.78 5.57
N VAL A 382 -13.01 -14.64 4.85
CA VAL A 382 -14.35 -15.08 5.27
C VAL A 382 -14.28 -15.83 6.59
N ALA A 383 -13.29 -16.73 6.76
CA ALA A 383 -13.11 -17.48 7.99
C ALA A 383 -12.76 -16.55 9.17
N ALA A 384 -11.82 -15.63 8.98
CA ALA A 384 -11.42 -14.66 9.99
C ALA A 384 -12.56 -13.72 10.40
N ALA A 385 -13.28 -13.13 9.42
CA ALA A 385 -14.41 -12.23 9.69
C ALA A 385 -15.54 -12.93 10.46
N LYS A 386 -15.89 -14.18 10.10
CA LYS A 386 -16.87 -14.98 10.83
C LYS A 386 -16.42 -15.34 12.23
N ALA A 387 -15.12 -15.40 12.49
CA ALA A 387 -14.54 -15.59 13.82
C ALA A 387 -14.43 -14.29 14.64
N GLY A 388 -14.78 -13.14 14.05
CA GLY A 388 -14.77 -11.82 14.71
C GLY A 388 -13.43 -11.08 14.63
N HIS A 389 -12.55 -11.45 13.70
CA HIS A 389 -11.29 -10.78 13.45
C HIS A 389 -11.41 -9.76 12.31
N ASP A 390 -10.73 -8.64 12.45
CA ASP A 390 -10.66 -7.63 11.40
C ASP A 390 -9.87 -8.16 10.19
N VAL A 391 -10.33 -7.81 9.00
CA VAL A 391 -9.81 -8.32 7.73
C VAL A 391 -9.54 -7.19 6.77
N VAL A 392 -8.37 -7.22 6.13
CA VAL A 392 -8.04 -6.45 4.94
C VAL A 392 -8.08 -7.39 3.73
N MET A 393 -8.99 -7.15 2.80
CA MET A 393 -9.13 -7.98 1.60
C MET A 393 -8.13 -7.54 0.53
N CYS A 394 -7.21 -8.44 0.18
CA CYS A 394 -6.20 -8.21 -0.85
C CYS A 394 -5.97 -9.45 -1.74
N PRO A 395 -7.03 -10.10 -2.27
CA PRO A 395 -6.91 -11.36 -2.99
C PRO A 395 -6.05 -11.22 -4.26
N GLU A 396 -5.07 -12.13 -4.44
CA GLU A 396 -4.15 -12.13 -5.60
C GLU A 396 -4.88 -12.13 -6.94
N GLN A 397 -6.05 -12.78 -6.95
CA GLN A 397 -6.89 -12.92 -8.14
C GLN A 397 -7.44 -11.58 -8.65
N HIS A 398 -7.38 -10.51 -7.83
CA HIS A 398 -7.99 -9.21 -8.16
C HIS A 398 -7.03 -8.03 -8.03
N VAL A 399 -6.22 -7.97 -6.97
CA VAL A 399 -5.51 -6.75 -6.57
C VAL A 399 -3.99 -6.92 -6.41
N TYR A 400 -3.39 -8.01 -6.92
CA TYR A 400 -1.95 -8.13 -7.08
C TYR A 400 -1.53 -7.46 -8.39
N PHE A 401 -0.89 -6.31 -8.29
CA PHE A 401 -0.55 -5.48 -9.44
C PHE A 401 0.82 -5.81 -10.06
N ASP A 402 1.57 -6.74 -9.50
CA ASP A 402 2.65 -7.43 -10.19
C ASP A 402 2.14 -8.31 -11.34
N HIS A 403 0.88 -8.75 -11.30
CA HIS A 403 0.22 -9.43 -12.42
C HIS A 403 0.09 -8.52 -13.64
N ARG A 404 0.21 -9.10 -14.84
CA ARG A 404 0.13 -8.38 -16.13
C ARG A 404 -1.25 -7.73 -16.34
N GLN A 405 -1.25 -6.54 -16.94
CA GLN A 405 -2.48 -5.78 -17.20
C GLN A 405 -3.22 -6.21 -18.47
N ALA A 406 -2.50 -6.85 -19.39
CA ALA A 406 -3.06 -7.36 -20.62
C ALA A 406 -2.31 -8.62 -21.06
N ASP A 407 -2.88 -9.33 -22.00
CA ASP A 407 -2.22 -10.41 -22.71
C ASP A 407 -1.35 -9.87 -23.85
N GLY A 408 -0.40 -10.68 -24.30
CA GLY A 408 0.41 -10.38 -25.46
C GLY A 408 1.91 -10.37 -25.21
N PRO A 409 2.70 -10.47 -26.29
CA PRO A 409 4.16 -10.64 -26.22
C PRO A 409 4.89 -9.34 -25.84
N ASP A 410 4.23 -8.21 -25.92
CA ASP A 410 4.82 -6.89 -25.67
C ASP A 410 4.74 -6.47 -24.19
N GLU A 411 3.94 -7.16 -23.37
CA GLU A 411 3.88 -6.87 -21.92
C GLU A 411 5.26 -7.09 -21.27
N PRO A 412 5.78 -6.12 -20.50
CA PRO A 412 7.09 -6.22 -19.87
C PRO A 412 7.10 -7.32 -18.81
N ILE A 413 7.93 -8.34 -18.99
CA ILE A 413 8.06 -9.49 -18.10
C ILE A 413 6.68 -9.99 -17.67
N PRO A 414 5.92 -10.68 -18.57
CA PRO A 414 4.55 -11.10 -18.28
C PRO A 414 4.53 -12.12 -17.14
N VAL A 415 3.88 -11.78 -16.04
CA VAL A 415 3.73 -12.64 -14.85
C VAL A 415 2.28 -12.71 -14.40
N GLY A 416 1.94 -13.81 -13.76
CA GLY A 416 0.62 -14.02 -13.20
C GLY A 416 -0.49 -14.08 -14.23
N PHE A 417 -1.69 -13.89 -13.74
CA PHE A 417 -2.90 -13.81 -14.57
C PHE A 417 -2.99 -12.45 -15.27
N VAL A 418 -3.83 -12.37 -16.31
CA VAL A 418 -4.25 -11.08 -16.84
C VAL A 418 -5.23 -10.46 -15.85
N ARG A 419 -4.90 -9.26 -15.35
CA ARG A 419 -5.76 -8.44 -14.51
C ARG A 419 -5.91 -7.08 -15.15
N THR A 420 -6.99 -6.92 -15.92
CA THR A 420 -7.29 -5.69 -16.65
C THR A 420 -7.76 -4.57 -15.72
N LEU A 421 -7.84 -3.37 -16.25
CA LEU A 421 -8.45 -2.23 -15.57
C LEU A 421 -9.89 -2.52 -15.13
N GLU A 422 -10.67 -3.18 -16.02
CA GLU A 422 -12.06 -3.54 -15.73
C GLU A 422 -12.17 -4.61 -14.65
N ASP A 423 -11.29 -5.62 -14.66
CA ASP A 423 -11.26 -6.64 -13.59
C ASP A 423 -11.07 -6.01 -12.20
N VAL A 424 -10.18 -5.02 -12.10
CA VAL A 424 -9.95 -4.29 -10.85
C VAL A 424 -11.15 -3.42 -10.47
N TYR A 425 -11.76 -2.72 -11.44
CA TYR A 425 -12.94 -1.89 -11.15
C TYR A 425 -14.15 -2.72 -10.71
N ARG A 426 -14.27 -3.96 -11.20
CA ARG A 426 -15.33 -4.90 -10.83
C ARG A 426 -15.02 -5.74 -9.60
N PHE A 427 -13.87 -5.55 -8.96
CA PHE A 427 -13.55 -6.24 -7.71
C PHE A 427 -14.46 -5.77 -6.57
N GLU A 428 -15.13 -6.70 -5.87
CA GLU A 428 -15.89 -6.42 -4.65
C GLU A 428 -15.13 -6.92 -3.43
N PRO A 429 -14.69 -5.99 -2.53
CA PRO A 429 -13.92 -6.37 -1.34
C PRO A 429 -14.72 -7.12 -0.28
N VAL A 430 -16.04 -6.95 -0.22
CA VAL A 430 -16.91 -7.64 0.76
C VAL A 430 -17.56 -8.84 0.10
N PRO A 431 -17.09 -10.09 0.38
CA PRO A 431 -17.65 -11.27 -0.26
C PRO A 431 -19.08 -11.55 0.20
N GLU A 432 -19.92 -11.99 -0.74
CA GLU A 432 -21.35 -12.31 -0.50
C GLU A 432 -21.59 -13.43 0.53
N GLN A 433 -20.55 -14.22 0.85
CA GLN A 433 -20.60 -15.28 1.89
C GLN A 433 -20.64 -14.72 3.31
N LEU A 434 -20.44 -13.42 3.50
CA LEU A 434 -20.52 -12.73 4.78
C LEU A 434 -21.93 -12.18 5.01
N ASP A 435 -22.49 -12.49 6.17
CA ASP A 435 -23.65 -11.76 6.65
C ASP A 435 -23.26 -10.33 7.14
N GLU A 436 -24.26 -9.51 7.45
CA GLU A 436 -24.02 -8.12 7.86
C GLU A 436 -23.13 -8.01 9.11
N ALA A 437 -23.21 -8.95 10.04
CA ALA A 437 -22.41 -8.93 11.26
C ALA A 437 -20.94 -9.22 10.96
N ALA A 438 -20.66 -10.25 10.16
CA ALA A 438 -19.31 -10.62 9.75
C ALA A 438 -18.70 -9.60 8.75
N ALA A 439 -19.52 -9.03 7.85
CA ALA A 439 -19.07 -8.03 6.89
C ALA A 439 -18.47 -6.78 7.55
N ARG A 440 -18.89 -6.43 8.77
CA ARG A 440 -18.33 -5.28 9.53
C ARG A 440 -16.88 -5.46 9.92
N HIS A 441 -16.39 -6.70 9.93
CA HIS A 441 -14.98 -7.02 10.17
C HIS A 441 -14.10 -6.84 8.93
N VAL A 442 -14.68 -6.65 7.72
CA VAL A 442 -13.91 -6.21 6.56
C VAL A 442 -13.64 -4.73 6.71
N ILE A 443 -12.50 -4.39 7.33
CA ILE A 443 -12.13 -2.99 7.60
C ILE A 443 -11.64 -2.26 6.35
N GLY A 444 -11.34 -2.99 5.28
CA GLY A 444 -10.98 -2.42 3.99
C GLY A 444 -10.31 -3.37 3.04
N THR A 445 -9.60 -2.78 2.09
CA THR A 445 -8.95 -3.49 1.00
C THR A 445 -7.58 -2.89 0.67
N GLN A 446 -6.72 -3.69 0.03
CA GLN A 446 -5.35 -3.30 -0.30
C GLN A 446 -4.94 -3.87 -1.65
N ALA A 447 -4.27 -3.06 -2.46
CA ALA A 447 -3.56 -3.50 -3.66
C ALA A 447 -2.10 -3.81 -3.33
N ASN A 448 -1.53 -4.88 -3.91
CA ASN A 448 -0.17 -5.32 -3.60
C ASN A 448 0.75 -5.17 -4.82
N LEU A 449 1.93 -4.58 -4.61
CA LEU A 449 2.97 -4.34 -5.62
C LEU A 449 4.24 -5.08 -5.19
N TRP A 450 4.33 -6.37 -5.53
CA TRP A 450 5.50 -7.22 -5.31
C TRP A 450 6.56 -6.94 -6.36
N SER A 451 7.80 -6.70 -5.93
CA SER A 451 8.80 -6.04 -6.77
C SER A 451 9.84 -6.97 -7.42
N GLU A 452 9.64 -8.30 -7.44
CA GLU A 452 10.59 -9.23 -8.08
C GLU A 452 10.87 -8.88 -9.55
N PHE A 453 9.85 -8.36 -10.24
CA PHE A 453 9.91 -8.00 -11.65
C PHE A 453 9.80 -6.48 -11.88
N MET A 454 9.91 -5.68 -10.83
CA MET A 454 9.86 -4.22 -10.85
C MET A 454 11.11 -3.64 -10.21
N ASP A 455 12.13 -3.38 -11.00
CA ASP A 455 13.45 -2.93 -10.52
C ASP A 455 13.58 -1.40 -10.44
N SER A 456 12.51 -0.65 -10.73
CA SER A 456 12.50 0.80 -10.76
C SER A 456 11.11 1.39 -10.48
N ALA A 457 11.07 2.66 -10.07
CA ALA A 457 9.81 3.41 -9.92
C ALA A 457 9.00 3.48 -11.23
N ARG A 458 9.64 3.41 -12.39
CA ARG A 458 8.96 3.38 -13.69
C ARG A 458 8.20 2.07 -13.91
N ASP A 459 8.79 0.94 -13.51
CA ASP A 459 8.11 -0.36 -13.59
C ASP A 459 6.93 -0.42 -12.61
N ILE A 460 7.07 0.17 -11.42
CA ILE A 460 5.99 0.32 -10.46
C ILE A 460 4.86 1.17 -11.03
N ASP A 461 5.16 2.32 -11.62
CA ASP A 461 4.17 3.16 -12.30
C ASP A 461 3.40 2.38 -13.38
N TYR A 462 4.14 1.66 -14.23
CA TYR A 462 3.55 0.87 -15.29
C TYR A 462 2.60 -0.21 -14.74
N ARG A 463 3.00 -0.90 -13.68
CA ARG A 463 2.20 -1.98 -13.08
C ARG A 463 1.02 -1.45 -12.27
N ALA A 464 1.22 -0.36 -11.53
CA ALA A 464 0.19 0.23 -10.70
C ALA A 464 -0.90 0.93 -11.53
N PHE A 465 -0.50 1.74 -12.51
CA PHE A 465 -1.43 2.63 -13.22
C PHE A 465 -1.78 2.13 -14.62
N PRO A 466 -3.06 2.30 -15.04
CA PRO A 466 -4.15 3.00 -14.35
C PRO A 466 -4.94 2.16 -13.33
N ARG A 467 -4.59 0.89 -13.07
CA ARG A 467 -5.38 0.00 -12.19
C ARG A 467 -5.52 0.54 -10.75
N LEU A 468 -4.49 1.21 -10.21
CA LEU A 468 -4.57 1.82 -8.88
C LEU A 468 -5.62 2.94 -8.81
N VAL A 469 -5.92 3.60 -9.95
CA VAL A 469 -7.00 4.60 -10.04
C VAL A 469 -8.37 3.92 -9.91
N ALA A 470 -8.57 2.78 -10.59
CA ALA A 470 -9.80 1.99 -10.47
C ALA A 470 -9.95 1.41 -9.05
N PHE A 471 -8.88 0.86 -8.50
CA PHE A 471 -8.84 0.36 -7.14
C PHE A 471 -9.20 1.45 -6.10
N ALA A 472 -8.68 2.65 -6.27
CA ALA A 472 -8.97 3.76 -5.38
C ALA A 472 -10.47 4.10 -5.36
N GLU A 473 -11.16 4.03 -6.51
CA GLU A 473 -12.61 4.21 -6.56
C GLU A 473 -13.37 3.06 -5.89
N VAL A 474 -12.93 1.82 -6.08
CA VAL A 474 -13.50 0.65 -5.38
C VAL A 474 -13.33 0.76 -3.86
N ALA A 475 -12.18 1.22 -3.39
CA ALA A 475 -11.89 1.35 -1.97
C ALA A 475 -12.57 2.56 -1.31
N TRP A 476 -12.84 3.61 -2.07
CA TRP A 476 -13.38 4.87 -1.58
C TRP A 476 -14.89 4.96 -1.74
N SER A 477 -15.42 4.70 -2.95
CA SER A 477 -16.79 5.05 -3.33
C SER A 477 -17.82 3.95 -2.99
N GLU A 478 -19.04 4.34 -2.69
CA GLU A 478 -20.19 3.44 -2.59
C GLU A 478 -20.62 2.99 -4.00
N LEU A 479 -19.98 1.93 -4.49
CA LEU A 479 -20.32 1.31 -5.76
C LEU A 479 -21.42 0.23 -5.58
N PRO A 480 -22.18 -0.12 -6.65
CA PRO A 480 -23.07 -1.27 -6.61
C PRO A 480 -22.35 -2.53 -6.10
N ALA A 481 -22.97 -3.24 -5.17
CA ALA A 481 -22.42 -4.48 -4.61
C ALA A 481 -22.27 -5.57 -5.67
N GLU A 482 -23.25 -5.61 -6.63
CA GLU A 482 -23.15 -6.48 -7.80
C GLU A 482 -22.15 -5.87 -8.81
N PRO A 483 -20.98 -6.49 -9.03
CA PRO A 483 -19.93 -5.93 -9.90
C PRO A 483 -20.38 -5.66 -11.34
N ALA A 484 -21.33 -6.45 -11.87
CA ALA A 484 -21.85 -6.30 -13.23
C ALA A 484 -22.68 -5.02 -13.41
N GLU A 485 -23.25 -4.47 -12.32
CA GLU A 485 -24.05 -3.25 -12.34
C GLU A 485 -23.21 -1.96 -12.26
N ARG A 486 -21.89 -2.08 -12.03
CA ARG A 486 -21.00 -0.91 -11.94
C ARG A 486 -20.80 -0.26 -13.30
N ASP A 487 -20.91 1.07 -13.33
CA ASP A 487 -20.74 1.89 -14.54
C ASP A 487 -19.25 2.04 -14.92
N PHE A 488 -18.67 0.98 -15.49
CA PHE A 488 -17.29 1.00 -15.94
C PHE A 488 -17.08 2.01 -17.08
N ALA A 489 -18.04 2.15 -18.01
CA ALA A 489 -17.93 3.10 -19.12
C ALA A 489 -17.88 4.56 -18.63
N GLY A 490 -18.69 4.92 -17.62
CA GLY A 490 -18.61 6.22 -16.97
C GLY A 490 -17.29 6.44 -16.23
N PHE A 491 -16.73 5.39 -15.63
CA PHE A 491 -15.37 5.45 -15.04
C PHE A 491 -14.32 5.70 -16.12
N GLU A 492 -14.31 4.97 -17.24
CA GLU A 492 -13.36 5.18 -18.35
C GLU A 492 -13.42 6.60 -18.93
N GLN A 493 -14.63 7.16 -19.03
CA GLN A 493 -14.79 8.55 -19.49
C GLN A 493 -14.10 9.54 -18.53
N ARG A 494 -14.27 9.39 -17.21
CA ARG A 494 -13.61 10.21 -16.18
C ARG A 494 -12.09 9.96 -16.16
N LEU A 495 -11.67 8.73 -16.35
CA LEU A 495 -10.27 8.32 -16.42
C LEU A 495 -9.53 9.06 -17.55
N THR A 496 -10.17 9.32 -18.69
CA THR A 496 -9.55 10.06 -19.81
C THR A 496 -9.02 11.43 -19.37
N THR A 497 -9.77 12.15 -18.54
CA THR A 497 -9.31 13.42 -17.95
C THR A 497 -8.24 13.17 -16.89
N HIS A 498 -8.38 12.12 -16.08
CA HIS A 498 -7.45 11.79 -15.00
C HIS A 498 -6.08 11.34 -15.50
N LEU A 499 -5.98 10.65 -16.63
CA LEU A 499 -4.70 10.30 -17.26
C LEU A 499 -3.85 11.53 -17.55
N ARG A 500 -4.46 12.66 -17.93
CA ARG A 500 -3.74 13.93 -18.09
C ARG A 500 -3.18 14.48 -16.76
N ALA A 501 -3.83 14.16 -15.63
CA ALA A 501 -3.29 14.49 -14.31
C ALA A 501 -2.10 13.57 -13.96
N LEU A 502 -2.15 12.29 -14.33
CA LEU A 502 -1.02 11.37 -14.21
C LEU A 502 0.17 11.83 -15.07
N ASP A 503 -0.08 12.29 -16.31
CA ASP A 503 0.95 12.92 -17.16
C ASP A 503 1.60 14.14 -16.46
N ALA A 504 0.78 14.99 -15.84
CA ALA A 504 1.27 16.16 -15.12
C ALA A 504 2.08 15.80 -13.87
N LEU A 505 1.80 14.67 -13.24
CA LEU A 505 2.57 14.08 -12.12
C LEU A 505 3.84 13.35 -12.60
N GLY A 506 3.96 13.10 -13.90
CA GLY A 506 5.08 12.33 -14.48
C GLY A 506 4.99 10.83 -14.16
N VAL A 507 3.78 10.29 -14.13
CA VAL A 507 3.53 8.84 -13.95
C VAL A 507 3.65 8.14 -15.29
N GLU A 508 4.46 7.10 -15.36
CA GLU A 508 4.66 6.31 -16.57
C GLU A 508 3.73 5.10 -16.63
N TYR A 509 2.43 5.37 -16.57
CA TYR A 509 1.38 4.36 -16.59
C TYR A 509 1.38 3.55 -17.89
N ARG A 510 0.70 2.39 -17.89
CA ARG A 510 0.46 1.58 -19.08
C ARG A 510 -0.55 2.27 -20.00
N PRO A 511 -0.18 2.61 -21.27
CA PRO A 511 -1.12 3.15 -22.24
C PRO A 511 -2.21 2.13 -22.64
N ALA A 512 -3.37 2.63 -23.06
CA ALA A 512 -4.49 1.78 -23.46
C ALA A 512 -4.18 0.89 -24.69
N ASP A 513 -3.35 1.42 -25.60
CA ASP A 513 -2.91 0.74 -26.84
C ASP A 513 -1.68 -0.15 -26.65
N GLY A 514 -1.22 -0.34 -25.41
CA GLY A 514 -0.09 -1.20 -25.07
C GLY A 514 1.17 -0.44 -24.67
N PRO A 515 2.23 -1.15 -24.25
CA PRO A 515 3.44 -0.54 -23.73
C PRO A 515 4.21 0.22 -24.81
N HIS A 516 4.71 1.37 -24.43
CA HIS A 516 5.69 2.10 -25.25
C HIS A 516 6.97 1.27 -25.45
N PRO A 517 7.77 1.52 -26.52
CA PRO A 517 8.99 0.75 -26.78
C PRO A 517 9.97 0.67 -25.60
N TRP A 518 10.08 1.73 -24.80
CA TRP A 518 10.99 1.77 -23.63
C TRP A 518 10.42 1.10 -22.38
N GLN A 519 9.11 0.80 -22.35
CA GLN A 519 8.46 0.05 -21.26
C GLN A 519 8.59 -1.46 -21.47
N ARG A 520 8.88 -1.90 -22.68
CA ARG A 520 9.06 -3.32 -23.02
C ARG A 520 10.37 -3.85 -22.44
N ARG A 521 10.39 -5.15 -22.13
CA ARG A 521 11.58 -5.84 -21.62
C ARG A 521 11.90 -7.04 -22.53
N PRO A 522 12.31 -6.81 -23.81
CA PRO A 522 12.49 -7.89 -24.77
C PRO A 522 13.59 -8.85 -24.31
N GLY A 523 13.33 -10.14 -24.48
CA GLY A 523 14.28 -11.20 -24.10
C GLY A 523 14.35 -11.52 -22.61
N VAL A 524 13.51 -10.90 -21.77
CA VAL A 524 13.35 -11.27 -20.37
C VAL A 524 12.15 -12.20 -20.24
N LEU A 525 12.39 -13.43 -19.78
CA LEU A 525 11.34 -14.44 -19.62
C LEU A 525 10.47 -14.14 -18.41
N GLY A 526 9.18 -14.08 -18.61
CA GLY A 526 8.17 -14.00 -17.55
C GLY A 526 7.60 -15.38 -17.16
N ARG A 527 6.55 -15.36 -16.34
CA ARG A 527 5.75 -16.54 -15.95
C ARG A 527 4.26 -16.20 -16.08
N PRO A 528 3.73 -16.12 -17.30
CA PRO A 528 2.29 -15.94 -17.49
C PRO A 528 1.55 -17.20 -16.98
N ILE A 529 0.43 -16.98 -16.31
CA ILE A 529 -0.52 -18.02 -15.93
C ILE A 529 -1.73 -17.85 -16.83
N GLU A 530 -2.10 -18.92 -17.51
CA GLU A 530 -3.21 -18.91 -18.46
C GLU A 530 -4.54 -19.24 -17.78
N GLY A 531 -5.63 -18.70 -18.34
CA GLY A 531 -6.99 -18.90 -17.87
C GLY A 531 -7.42 -17.93 -16.76
N PRO A 532 -8.66 -18.06 -16.29
CA PRO A 532 -9.14 -17.26 -15.18
C PRO A 532 -8.46 -17.66 -13.87
N PRO A 533 -8.23 -16.72 -12.93
CA PRO A 533 -7.70 -17.07 -11.63
C PRO A 533 -8.68 -18.00 -10.90
N PRO A 534 -8.17 -18.99 -10.15
CA PRO A 534 -9.03 -19.87 -9.38
C PRO A 534 -9.78 -19.07 -8.29
N VAL A 535 -11.05 -19.39 -8.11
CA VAL A 535 -11.82 -18.92 -6.93
C VAL A 535 -11.39 -19.79 -5.75
N ARG A 536 -10.79 -19.19 -4.73
CA ARG A 536 -10.37 -19.89 -3.50
C ARG A 536 -11.09 -19.32 -2.30
#